data_fb07ebb3cf8e351ef944a7c4d98802c5
#
_entry.id   fb07ebb3cf8e351ef944a7c4d98802c5
#
_cell.length_a   1.000
_cell.length_b   1.000
_cell.length_c   1.000
_cell.angle_alpha   90.00
_cell.angle_beta   90.00
_cell.angle_gamma   90.00
#
_symmetry.space_group_name_H-M   'P 1'
#
loop_
_entity.id
_entity.type
_entity.pdbx_description
1 polymer ?
#
loop_
_entity_poly.entity_id
_entity_poly.type
_entity_poly.pdbx_seq_one_letter_code
_entity_poly.pdbx_strand_id
1 'polypeptide(L)'
;MTDGAGSTDLSPAWRAYPERVRGDGDGWVVSDTGTPYWGRHGAAGLLLRAPRADGTPAVLLQHRAPWSHQGGTWALPGGARDSHETPEQAAVREAHEEAGLLAEHVQVRATVVTAEVVGAGGAQWSYTTVVADAPELLSTVANRESSELRWVAEDEVIELPLHPGFAASWERLRITTMLSAHEHDECLQPVPHTVEIRAGVFAWCTSAAAEVS
;
A
#
# COMPACT_ATOMS: atom_id res chain seq x y z
N MET A 1 21.44 53.74 -4.56
CA MET A 1 20.39 53.04 -3.80
C MET A 1 19.72 52.09 -4.77
N THR A 2 20.12 50.83 -4.74
CA THR A 2 19.59 49.77 -5.59
C THR A 2 19.10 48.66 -4.67
N ASP A 3 17.78 48.58 -4.54
CA ASP A 3 17.09 47.56 -3.77
C ASP A 3 17.29 46.19 -4.39
N GLY A 4 18.01 45.34 -3.66
CA GLY A 4 18.11 43.91 -3.98
C GLY A 4 16.84 43.19 -3.58
N ALA A 5 16.02 42.84 -4.55
CA ALA A 5 14.92 41.89 -4.36
C ALA A 5 15.50 40.50 -4.08
N GLY A 6 15.42 40.07 -2.83
CA GLY A 6 15.71 38.71 -2.42
C GLY A 6 14.72 37.75 -3.06
N SER A 7 15.19 37.01 -4.05
CA SER A 7 14.49 35.83 -4.57
C SER A 7 14.51 34.77 -3.49
N THR A 8 13.41 34.57 -2.81
CA THR A 8 13.20 33.37 -1.99
C THR A 8 13.00 32.21 -2.98
N ASP A 9 14.09 31.51 -3.25
CA ASP A 9 14.07 30.23 -3.96
C ASP A 9 13.31 29.22 -3.06
N LEU A 10 12.02 29.12 -3.28
CA LEU A 10 11.17 28.05 -2.75
C LEU A 10 11.44 26.79 -3.56
N SER A 11 12.66 26.27 -3.50
CA SER A 11 12.95 24.93 -4.02
C SER A 11 12.06 23.94 -3.29
N PRO A 12 11.18 23.24 -4.00
CA PRO A 12 10.29 22.28 -3.37
C PRO A 12 11.11 21.23 -2.62
N ALA A 13 10.71 20.91 -1.40
CA ALA A 13 11.40 19.97 -0.50
C ALA A 13 11.68 18.59 -1.13
N TRP A 14 11.00 18.22 -2.22
CA TRP A 14 11.20 16.97 -2.96
C TRP A 14 12.54 16.87 -3.73
N ARG A 15 13.29 17.97 -3.93
CA ARG A 15 14.62 17.95 -4.58
C ARG A 15 15.73 17.32 -3.72
N ALA A 16 15.45 17.07 -2.44
CA ALA A 16 16.44 16.55 -1.49
C ALA A 16 16.45 15.01 -1.37
N TYR A 17 15.67 14.29 -2.18
CA TYR A 17 15.66 12.82 -2.11
C TYR A 17 16.91 12.23 -2.76
N PRO A 18 17.64 11.35 -2.04
CA PRO A 18 18.81 10.67 -2.62
C PRO A 18 18.39 9.74 -3.77
N GLU A 19 19.27 9.62 -4.77
CA GLU A 19 19.03 8.81 -5.96
C GLU A 19 18.68 7.35 -5.59
N ARG A 20 17.41 7.00 -5.79
CA ARG A 20 16.96 5.61 -5.99
C ARG A 20 17.39 5.17 -7.40
N VAL A 21 17.46 3.86 -7.64
CA VAL A 21 17.25 3.36 -9.01
C VAL A 21 15.80 3.75 -9.34
N ARG A 22 15.63 4.85 -10.05
CA ARG A 22 14.32 5.42 -10.35
C ARG A 22 13.64 4.55 -11.36
N GLY A 23 12.49 3.98 -10.98
CA GLY A 23 11.55 3.44 -11.92
C GLY A 23 10.91 4.55 -12.77
N ASP A 24 10.27 4.20 -13.86
CA ASP A 24 9.57 5.18 -14.71
C ASP A 24 8.30 5.74 -14.05
N GLY A 25 7.83 5.09 -12.98
CA GLY A 25 6.73 5.52 -12.13
C GLY A 25 7.07 6.69 -11.22
N ASP A 26 8.35 6.96 -10.95
CA ASP A 26 8.79 8.01 -10.05
C ASP A 26 8.44 9.40 -10.58
N GLY A 27 7.54 10.08 -9.88
CA GLY A 27 7.14 11.44 -10.23
C GLY A 27 5.81 11.84 -9.58
N TRP A 28 5.51 13.13 -9.68
CA TRP A 28 4.31 13.71 -9.09
C TRP A 28 3.20 13.88 -10.13
N VAL A 29 1.97 13.51 -9.75
CA VAL A 29 0.74 13.92 -10.41
C VAL A 29 0.09 14.98 -9.54
N VAL A 30 -0.30 16.11 -10.13
CA VAL A 30 -0.94 17.21 -9.40
C VAL A 30 -2.44 17.18 -9.71
N SER A 31 -3.27 17.16 -8.68
CA SER A 31 -4.74 17.21 -8.83
C SER A 31 -5.20 18.57 -9.32
N ASP A 32 -6.48 18.66 -9.71
CA ASP A 32 -7.12 19.91 -10.08
C ASP A 32 -7.14 20.94 -8.95
N THR A 33 -7.05 20.46 -7.68
CA THR A 33 -6.97 21.31 -6.49
C THR A 33 -5.52 21.71 -6.13
N GLY A 34 -4.53 21.28 -6.93
CA GLY A 34 -3.11 21.58 -6.70
C GLY A 34 -2.41 20.63 -5.72
N THR A 35 -3.09 19.59 -5.25
CA THR A 35 -2.49 18.60 -4.33
C THR A 35 -1.59 17.63 -5.10
N PRO A 36 -0.30 17.46 -4.71
CA PRO A 36 0.60 16.52 -5.34
C PRO A 36 0.39 15.08 -4.80
N TYR A 37 0.41 14.12 -5.72
CA TYR A 37 0.37 12.68 -5.44
C TYR A 37 1.59 12.00 -6.07
N TRP A 38 2.24 11.11 -5.31
CA TRP A 38 3.42 10.41 -5.79
C TRP A 38 3.04 9.19 -6.64
N GLY A 39 3.76 8.99 -7.75
CA GLY A 39 3.57 7.90 -8.71
C GLY A 39 2.87 8.33 -9.99
N ARG A 40 3.62 8.42 -11.12
CA ARG A 40 3.07 8.83 -12.43
C ARG A 40 1.99 7.90 -12.94
N HIS A 41 2.10 6.61 -12.63
CA HIS A 41 1.18 5.56 -13.06
C HIS A 41 0.30 5.07 -11.91
N GLY A 42 0.18 5.87 -10.83
CA GLY A 42 -0.43 5.49 -9.58
C GLY A 42 0.59 4.96 -8.58
N ALA A 43 0.09 4.54 -7.42
CA ALA A 43 0.91 3.96 -6.35
C ALA A 43 0.22 2.73 -5.77
N ALA A 44 0.99 1.85 -5.13
CA ALA A 44 0.45 0.67 -4.46
C ALA A 44 1.17 0.41 -3.14
N GLY A 45 0.42 -0.17 -2.17
CA GLY A 45 0.97 -0.57 -0.89
C GLY A 45 0.44 -1.92 -0.44
N LEU A 46 1.23 -2.63 0.35
CA LEU A 46 0.95 -3.97 0.82
C LEU A 46 0.36 -3.94 2.24
N LEU A 47 -0.90 -4.33 2.38
CA LEU A 47 -1.52 -4.67 3.66
C LEU A 47 -1.24 -6.14 3.95
N LEU A 48 -0.14 -6.44 4.63
CA LEU A 48 0.25 -7.80 4.97
C LEU A 48 -0.24 -8.15 6.37
N ARG A 49 -0.97 -9.27 6.49
CA ARG A 49 -1.48 -9.82 7.73
C ARG A 49 -0.76 -11.12 8.07
N ALA A 50 -0.61 -11.35 9.36
CA ALA A 50 -0.13 -12.62 9.86
C ALA A 50 -0.72 -12.93 11.26
N PRO A 51 -0.87 -14.21 11.63
CA PRO A 51 -1.36 -14.58 12.95
C PRO A 51 -0.26 -14.35 14.00
N ARG A 52 -0.65 -13.80 15.14
CA ARG A 52 0.15 -13.78 16.36
C ARG A 52 0.08 -15.13 17.06
N ALA A 53 0.91 -15.33 18.08
CA ALA A 53 0.96 -16.60 18.83
C ALA A 53 -0.37 -16.96 19.51
N ASP A 54 -1.20 -15.97 19.81
CA ASP A 54 -2.54 -16.13 20.37
C ASP A 54 -3.63 -16.31 19.30
N GLY A 55 -3.26 -16.35 18.01
CA GLY A 55 -4.16 -16.48 16.87
C GLY A 55 -4.82 -15.15 16.44
N THR A 56 -4.60 -14.05 17.15
CA THR A 56 -5.13 -12.74 16.71
C THR A 56 -4.34 -12.21 15.52
N PRO A 57 -4.99 -11.50 14.57
CA PRO A 57 -4.30 -10.96 13.41
C PRO A 57 -3.44 -9.74 13.77
N ALA A 58 -2.27 -9.67 13.16
CA ALA A 58 -1.43 -8.47 13.14
C ALA A 58 -1.20 -7.98 11.71
N VAL A 59 -0.96 -6.69 11.57
CA VAL A 59 -0.67 -6.01 10.31
C VAL A 59 0.75 -5.46 10.36
N LEU A 60 1.51 -5.66 9.30
CA LEU A 60 2.83 -5.04 9.18
C LEU A 60 2.69 -3.58 8.77
N LEU A 61 3.19 -2.69 9.61
CA LEU A 61 3.21 -1.25 9.36
C LEU A 61 4.63 -0.69 9.33
N GLN A 62 4.80 0.34 8.52
CA GLN A 62 6.00 1.14 8.38
C GLN A 62 5.82 2.49 9.09
N HIS A 63 6.70 2.83 10.03
CA HIS A 63 6.85 4.18 10.53
C HIS A 63 7.72 4.97 9.56
N ARG A 64 7.11 5.88 8.83
CA ARG A 64 7.75 6.63 7.75
C ARG A 64 8.84 7.55 8.29
N ALA A 65 9.99 7.56 7.63
CA ALA A 65 11.10 8.43 8.03
C ALA A 65 10.67 9.91 8.06
N PRO A 66 11.16 10.72 9.02
CA PRO A 66 10.72 12.12 9.21
C PRO A 66 10.89 13.02 7.97
N TRP A 67 11.85 12.69 7.11
CA TRP A 67 12.13 13.45 5.89
C TRP A 67 11.25 13.05 4.70
N SER A 68 10.49 11.96 4.79
CA SER A 68 9.61 11.49 3.72
C SER A 68 8.28 12.27 3.71
N HIS A 69 7.52 12.14 2.60
CA HIS A 69 6.18 12.72 2.53
C HIS A 69 5.28 12.11 3.63
N GLN A 70 4.64 12.98 4.45
CA GLN A 70 3.90 12.56 5.66
C GLN A 70 4.79 11.77 6.65
N GLY A 71 6.07 12.16 6.78
CA GLY A 71 7.02 11.53 7.71
C GLY A 71 6.54 11.57 9.15
N GLY A 72 6.92 10.55 9.93
CA GLY A 72 6.48 10.38 11.32
C GLY A 72 5.09 9.76 11.46
N THR A 73 4.44 9.37 10.36
CA THR A 73 3.17 8.63 10.39
C THR A 73 3.38 7.14 10.09
N TRP A 74 2.42 6.32 10.51
CA TRP A 74 2.37 4.90 10.20
C TRP A 74 1.58 4.64 8.94
N ALA A 75 2.14 3.84 8.04
CA ALA A 75 1.54 3.50 6.75
C ALA A 75 1.87 2.04 6.38
N LEU A 76 1.32 1.61 5.26
CA LEU A 76 1.71 0.36 4.61
C LEU A 76 3.05 0.55 3.90
N PRO A 77 3.93 -0.46 3.83
CA PRO A 77 5.01 -0.49 2.86
C PRO A 77 4.45 -0.31 1.45
N GLY A 78 5.03 0.58 0.65
CA GLY A 78 4.52 0.85 -0.68
C GLY A 78 5.05 2.14 -1.30
N GLY A 79 4.87 2.26 -2.62
CA GLY A 79 5.39 3.37 -3.40
C GLY A 79 4.80 3.49 -4.79
N ALA A 80 5.54 4.15 -5.68
CA ALA A 80 5.13 4.39 -7.06
C ALA A 80 5.06 3.09 -7.86
N ARG A 81 4.05 2.97 -8.69
CA ARG A 81 3.93 1.88 -9.66
C ARG A 81 4.63 2.28 -10.97
N ASP A 82 5.47 1.40 -11.50
CA ASP A 82 6.03 1.55 -12.84
C ASP A 82 5.00 1.21 -13.92
N SER A 83 5.21 1.72 -15.14
CA SER A 83 4.25 1.59 -16.25
C SER A 83 3.97 0.14 -16.64
N HIS A 84 4.93 -0.75 -16.44
CA HIS A 84 4.87 -2.17 -16.79
C HIS A 84 4.36 -3.07 -15.67
N GLU A 85 4.17 -2.51 -14.46
CA GLU A 85 3.75 -3.28 -13.29
C GLU A 85 2.23 -3.29 -13.12
N THR A 86 1.72 -4.39 -12.58
CA THR A 86 0.41 -4.39 -11.93
C THR A 86 0.52 -3.78 -10.53
N PRO A 87 -0.58 -3.35 -9.89
CA PRO A 87 -0.54 -2.89 -8.50
C PRO A 87 0.03 -3.92 -7.53
N GLU A 88 -0.25 -5.21 -7.75
CA GLU A 88 0.26 -6.32 -6.94
C GLU A 88 1.78 -6.43 -7.05
N GLN A 89 2.30 -6.35 -8.28
CA GLN A 89 3.74 -6.40 -8.52
C GLN A 89 4.45 -5.23 -7.84
N ALA A 90 3.91 -4.01 -7.98
CA ALA A 90 4.46 -2.82 -7.33
C ALA A 90 4.45 -2.94 -5.80
N ALA A 91 3.31 -3.34 -5.20
CA ALA A 91 3.20 -3.48 -3.76
C ALA A 91 4.16 -4.52 -3.17
N VAL A 92 4.33 -5.67 -3.85
CA VAL A 92 5.27 -6.72 -3.41
C VAL A 92 6.72 -6.28 -3.60
N ARG A 93 7.06 -5.60 -4.70
CA ARG A 93 8.40 -5.05 -4.93
C ARG A 93 8.77 -4.02 -3.85
N GLU A 94 7.88 -3.05 -3.59
CA GLU A 94 8.10 -2.03 -2.56
C GLU A 94 8.24 -2.66 -1.16
N ALA A 95 7.41 -3.65 -0.83
CA ALA A 95 7.53 -4.37 0.43
C ALA A 95 8.85 -5.15 0.56
N HIS A 96 9.38 -5.66 -0.55
CA HIS A 96 10.72 -6.25 -0.58
C HIS A 96 11.80 -5.17 -0.33
N GLU A 97 11.72 -4.04 -1.02
CA GLU A 97 12.71 -2.95 -0.91
C GLU A 97 12.69 -2.26 0.45
N GLU A 98 11.51 -2.04 1.01
CA GLU A 98 11.32 -1.27 2.25
C GLU A 98 11.35 -2.12 3.53
N ALA A 99 10.96 -3.39 3.44
CA ALA A 99 10.82 -4.27 4.59
C ALA A 99 11.60 -5.60 4.48
N GLY A 100 12.27 -5.88 3.35
CA GLY A 100 13.04 -7.11 3.15
C GLY A 100 12.17 -8.35 2.96
N LEU A 101 10.88 -8.20 2.66
CA LEU A 101 9.96 -9.32 2.51
C LEU A 101 10.22 -10.07 1.20
N LEU A 102 10.19 -11.40 1.25
CA LEU A 102 10.29 -12.23 0.05
C LEU A 102 8.88 -12.51 -0.51
N ALA A 103 8.72 -12.37 -1.83
CA ALA A 103 7.44 -12.56 -2.50
C ALA A 103 6.81 -13.95 -2.26
N GLU A 104 7.63 -14.98 -2.09
CA GLU A 104 7.21 -16.37 -1.81
C GLU A 104 6.49 -16.55 -0.47
N HIS A 105 6.68 -15.59 0.47
CA HIS A 105 6.01 -15.60 1.77
C HIS A 105 4.73 -14.75 1.80
N VAL A 106 4.38 -14.10 0.67
CA VAL A 106 3.25 -13.18 0.56
C VAL A 106 2.15 -13.81 -0.28
N GLN A 107 1.02 -14.11 0.32
CA GLN A 107 -0.15 -14.63 -0.38
C GLN A 107 -1.17 -13.52 -0.60
N VAL A 108 -1.24 -13.00 -1.83
CA VAL A 108 -2.22 -11.96 -2.19
C VAL A 108 -3.65 -12.53 -2.12
N ARG A 109 -4.55 -11.77 -1.49
CA ARG A 109 -5.97 -12.13 -1.29
C ARG A 109 -6.91 -11.24 -2.06
N ALA A 110 -6.63 -9.93 -2.05
CA ALA A 110 -7.48 -8.95 -2.71
C ALA A 110 -6.68 -7.71 -3.14
N THR A 111 -7.23 -6.99 -4.08
CA THR A 111 -6.69 -5.72 -4.58
C THR A 111 -7.80 -4.68 -4.53
N VAL A 112 -7.60 -3.61 -3.77
CA VAL A 112 -8.62 -2.59 -3.50
C VAL A 112 -8.08 -1.22 -3.87
N VAL A 113 -8.76 -0.51 -4.77
CA VAL A 113 -8.48 0.91 -5.01
C VAL A 113 -8.98 1.72 -3.81
N THR A 114 -8.06 2.29 -3.05
CA THR A 114 -8.34 3.00 -1.79
C THR A 114 -8.35 4.51 -1.94
N ALA A 115 -7.76 5.05 -3.00
CA ALA A 115 -7.89 6.45 -3.38
C ALA A 115 -7.86 6.59 -4.91
N GLU A 116 -8.65 7.52 -5.42
CA GLU A 116 -8.65 7.94 -6.83
C GLU A 116 -8.71 9.47 -6.91
N VAL A 117 -7.93 10.02 -7.81
CA VAL A 117 -7.85 11.46 -8.02
C VAL A 117 -7.80 11.74 -9.53
N VAL A 118 -8.55 12.74 -9.96
CA VAL A 118 -8.40 13.30 -11.30
C VAL A 118 -7.33 14.37 -11.23
N GLY A 119 -6.25 14.16 -11.97
CA GLY A 119 -5.15 15.11 -12.08
C GLY A 119 -5.43 16.21 -13.08
N ALA A 120 -4.63 17.28 -13.04
CA ALA A 120 -4.68 18.37 -13.99
C ALA A 120 -4.59 17.84 -15.44
N GLY A 121 -5.47 18.32 -16.31
CA GLY A 121 -5.54 17.85 -17.70
C GLY A 121 -6.21 16.49 -17.90
N GLY A 122 -6.90 15.95 -16.87
CA GLY A 122 -7.65 14.69 -16.95
C GLY A 122 -6.79 13.45 -16.69
N ALA A 123 -5.54 13.59 -16.23
CA ALA A 123 -4.74 12.47 -15.79
C ALA A 123 -5.41 11.79 -14.60
N GLN A 124 -5.49 10.45 -14.62
CA GLN A 124 -6.02 9.69 -13.50
C GLN A 124 -4.88 9.17 -12.64
N TRP A 125 -5.01 9.34 -11.33
CA TRP A 125 -4.11 8.76 -10.35
C TRP A 125 -4.91 7.91 -9.37
N SER A 126 -4.37 6.76 -8.99
CA SER A 126 -4.97 5.91 -7.97
C SER A 126 -3.92 5.37 -7.01
N TYR A 127 -4.35 5.16 -5.76
CA TYR A 127 -3.63 4.34 -4.81
C TYR A 127 -4.36 3.01 -4.62
N THR A 128 -3.64 1.92 -4.81
CA THR A 128 -4.19 0.58 -4.70
C THR A 128 -3.58 -0.11 -3.48
N THR A 129 -4.42 -0.60 -2.58
CA THR A 129 -4.00 -1.45 -1.46
C THR A 129 -4.13 -2.91 -1.86
N VAL A 130 -3.02 -3.63 -1.79
CA VAL A 130 -2.96 -5.08 -2.00
C VAL A 130 -3.03 -5.75 -0.64
N VAL A 131 -4.11 -6.49 -0.40
CA VAL A 131 -4.32 -7.24 0.82
C VAL A 131 -3.71 -8.61 0.68
N ALA A 132 -2.88 -9.01 1.62
CA ALA A 132 -2.16 -10.27 1.57
C ALA A 132 -2.00 -10.88 2.97
N ASP A 133 -1.79 -12.19 3.01
CA ASP A 133 -1.49 -12.93 4.22
C ASP A 133 -0.07 -13.51 4.17
N ALA A 134 0.54 -13.63 5.37
CA ALA A 134 1.73 -14.43 5.61
C ALA A 134 1.41 -15.53 6.64
N PRO A 135 2.12 -16.67 6.59
CA PRO A 135 1.86 -17.78 7.50
C PRO A 135 2.21 -17.48 8.96
N GLU A 136 3.10 -16.51 9.18
CA GLU A 136 3.60 -16.08 10.48
C GLU A 136 4.10 -14.64 10.44
N LEU A 137 4.44 -14.06 11.60
CA LEU A 137 5.07 -12.75 11.70
C LEU A 137 6.49 -12.83 11.10
N LEU A 138 6.62 -12.44 9.85
CA LEU A 138 7.89 -12.46 9.12
C LEU A 138 8.90 -11.49 9.73
N SER A 139 10.18 -11.88 9.74
CA SER A 139 11.28 -10.97 10.08
C SER A 139 11.39 -9.88 9.00
N THR A 140 11.59 -8.65 9.44
CA THR A 140 11.68 -7.48 8.56
C THR A 140 13.01 -6.75 8.72
N VAL A 141 13.46 -6.11 7.65
CA VAL A 141 14.66 -5.27 7.63
C VAL A 141 14.28 -3.90 7.09
N ALA A 142 14.27 -2.90 7.97
CA ALA A 142 13.96 -1.53 7.58
C ALA A 142 15.07 -0.95 6.68
N ASN A 143 14.66 -0.30 5.60
CA ASN A 143 15.55 0.54 4.82
C ASN A 143 15.57 1.98 5.39
N ARG A 144 16.27 2.90 4.71
CA ARG A 144 16.39 4.30 5.16
C ARG A 144 15.07 5.09 5.11
N GLU A 145 14.04 4.61 4.43
CA GLU A 145 12.71 5.25 4.31
C GLU A 145 11.80 4.90 5.48
N SER A 146 12.20 3.90 6.25
CA SER A 146 11.50 3.42 7.43
C SER A 146 12.31 3.75 8.69
N SER A 147 11.71 4.51 9.62
CA SER A 147 12.27 4.65 10.96
C SER A 147 12.10 3.37 11.78
N GLU A 148 11.02 2.64 11.51
CA GLU A 148 10.64 1.40 12.17
C GLU A 148 9.71 0.59 11.28
N LEU A 149 9.78 -0.74 11.37
CA LEU A 149 8.79 -1.69 10.87
C LEU A 149 8.24 -2.47 12.05
N ARG A 150 6.92 -2.58 12.15
CA ARG A 150 6.28 -3.23 13.29
C ARG A 150 5.05 -4.00 12.89
N TRP A 151 4.93 -5.21 13.43
CA TRP A 151 3.67 -5.94 13.45
C TRP A 151 2.79 -5.39 14.56
N VAL A 152 1.64 -4.84 14.19
CA VAL A 152 0.68 -4.19 15.08
C VAL A 152 -0.58 -5.03 15.11
N ALA A 153 -1.13 -5.30 16.29
CA ALA A 153 -2.43 -5.96 16.41
C ALA A 153 -3.48 -5.15 15.63
N GLU A 154 -4.35 -5.84 14.91
CA GLU A 154 -5.29 -5.18 13.98
C GLU A 154 -6.22 -4.18 14.68
N ASP A 155 -6.59 -4.44 15.92
CA ASP A 155 -7.41 -3.56 16.76
C ASP A 155 -6.64 -2.34 17.31
N GLU A 156 -5.31 -2.42 17.40
CA GLU A 156 -4.45 -1.34 17.86
C GLU A 156 -4.04 -0.38 16.73
N VAL A 157 -4.25 -0.74 15.46
CA VAL A 157 -3.84 0.07 14.30
C VAL A 157 -4.41 1.48 14.35
N ILE A 158 -5.69 1.62 14.74
CA ILE A 158 -6.38 2.91 14.78
C ILE A 158 -5.82 3.87 15.85
N GLU A 159 -5.09 3.36 16.84
CA GLU A 159 -4.49 4.15 17.92
C GLU A 159 -3.19 4.85 17.48
N LEU A 160 -2.63 4.45 16.35
CA LEU A 160 -1.40 5.01 15.83
C LEU A 160 -1.64 6.31 15.04
N PRO A 161 -0.67 7.22 14.96
CA PRO A 161 -0.71 8.36 14.05
C PRO A 161 -0.57 7.88 12.60
N LEU A 162 -1.68 7.45 12.01
CA LEU A 162 -1.70 6.88 10.66
C LEU A 162 -1.49 7.96 9.59
N HIS A 163 -0.87 7.55 8.47
CA HIS A 163 -0.88 8.34 7.25
C HIS A 163 -2.33 8.64 6.83
N PRO A 164 -2.70 9.91 6.49
CA PRO A 164 -4.10 10.28 6.24
C PRO A 164 -4.82 9.41 5.22
N GLY A 165 -4.16 9.05 4.12
CA GLY A 165 -4.74 8.16 3.10
C GLY A 165 -4.99 6.74 3.61
N PHE A 166 -4.12 6.22 4.48
CA PHE A 166 -4.32 4.92 5.11
C PHE A 166 -5.44 4.98 6.16
N ALA A 167 -5.44 5.99 7.02
CA ALA A 167 -6.51 6.19 8.02
C ALA A 167 -7.90 6.25 7.37
N ALA A 168 -8.04 6.96 6.24
CA ALA A 168 -9.29 7.08 5.51
C ALA A 168 -9.83 5.77 4.93
N SER A 169 -8.94 4.78 4.72
CA SER A 169 -9.30 3.48 4.12
C SER A 169 -9.33 2.33 5.12
N TRP A 170 -8.77 2.51 6.33
CA TRP A 170 -8.53 1.43 7.28
C TRP A 170 -9.79 0.63 7.63
N GLU A 171 -10.89 1.28 8.00
CA GLU A 171 -12.12 0.59 8.37
C GLU A 171 -12.66 -0.31 7.23
N ARG A 172 -12.53 0.13 5.99
CA ARG A 172 -12.93 -0.65 4.83
C ARG A 172 -12.00 -1.84 4.58
N LEU A 173 -10.70 -1.62 4.73
CA LEU A 173 -9.67 -2.65 4.53
C LEU A 173 -9.77 -3.76 5.57
N ARG A 174 -9.98 -3.40 6.82
CA ARG A 174 -10.12 -4.31 7.95
C ARG A 174 -11.35 -5.23 7.77
N ILE A 175 -12.50 -4.73 7.31
CA ILE A 175 -13.70 -5.52 7.02
C ILE A 175 -13.44 -6.48 5.85
N THR A 176 -12.82 -6.00 4.77
CA THR A 176 -12.47 -6.82 3.60
C THR A 176 -11.62 -8.03 4.00
N THR A 177 -10.67 -7.82 4.90
CA THR A 177 -9.80 -8.88 5.41
C THR A 177 -10.55 -9.93 6.25
N MET A 178 -11.53 -9.52 7.04
CA MET A 178 -12.33 -10.44 7.85
C MET A 178 -13.22 -11.33 7.00
N LEU A 179 -13.80 -10.81 5.93
CA LEU A 179 -14.66 -11.58 5.01
C LEU A 179 -13.87 -12.67 4.26
N SER A 180 -12.64 -12.38 3.84
CA SER A 180 -11.80 -13.37 3.16
C SER A 180 -11.31 -14.49 4.09
N ALA A 181 -11.21 -14.27 5.40
CA ALA A 181 -10.86 -15.31 6.36
C ALA A 181 -12.01 -16.31 6.60
N HIS A 182 -13.27 -15.88 6.48
CA HIS A 182 -14.44 -16.75 6.66
C HIS A 182 -14.80 -17.59 5.44
N GLU A 183 -14.47 -17.14 4.22
CA GLU A 183 -14.83 -17.84 2.99
C GLU A 183 -13.99 -19.09 2.70
N HIS A 184 -12.84 -19.27 3.36
CA HIS A 184 -11.96 -20.42 3.13
C HIS A 184 -12.48 -21.74 3.70
N ASP A 185 -13.39 -21.74 4.66
CA ASP A 185 -13.90 -22.97 5.26
C ASP A 185 -15.14 -23.54 4.52
N GLU A 186 -15.81 -22.75 3.67
CA GLU A 186 -16.99 -23.19 2.93
C GLU A 186 -16.77 -23.44 1.42
N CYS A 187 -15.64 -23.01 0.84
CA CYS A 187 -15.33 -23.17 -0.58
C CYS A 187 -14.68 -24.51 -0.93
N LEU A 188 -15.31 -25.63 -0.58
CA LEU A 188 -14.94 -26.97 -1.11
C LEU A 188 -15.69 -27.32 -2.41
N GLN A 189 -16.38 -26.39 -3.05
CA GLN A 189 -17.03 -26.60 -4.32
C GLN A 189 -16.50 -25.62 -5.37
N PRO A 190 -16.08 -26.08 -6.55
CA PRO A 190 -15.63 -25.20 -7.64
C PRO A 190 -16.85 -24.53 -8.28
N VAL A 191 -17.14 -23.30 -7.91
CA VAL A 191 -18.15 -22.48 -8.59
C VAL A 191 -17.51 -21.20 -9.08
N PRO A 192 -17.54 -20.89 -10.38
CA PRO A 192 -17.08 -19.61 -10.89
C PRO A 192 -18.19 -18.59 -10.65
N HIS A 193 -18.14 -17.89 -9.54
CA HIS A 193 -19.09 -16.81 -9.28
C HIS A 193 -18.39 -15.56 -8.76
N THR A 194 -18.66 -14.47 -9.50
CA THR A 194 -18.47 -13.11 -9.00
C THR A 194 -19.60 -12.86 -8.00
N VAL A 195 -19.26 -12.71 -6.72
CA VAL A 195 -20.25 -12.31 -5.71
C VAL A 195 -20.20 -10.80 -5.59
N GLU A 196 -21.25 -10.16 -6.06
CA GLU A 196 -21.46 -8.74 -5.91
C GLU A 196 -22.00 -8.47 -4.48
N ILE A 197 -21.12 -8.06 -3.56
CA ILE A 197 -21.56 -7.66 -2.23
C ILE A 197 -21.98 -6.19 -2.29
N ARG A 198 -23.21 -5.91 -1.83
CA ARG A 198 -23.74 -4.55 -1.72
C ARG A 198 -22.85 -3.70 -0.80
N ALA A 199 -21.97 -2.94 -1.40
CA ALA A 199 -21.13 -1.86 -0.90
C ALA A 199 -19.81 -1.73 -1.69
N GLY A 200 -19.73 -2.22 -2.93
CA GLY A 200 -18.57 -1.98 -3.81
C GLY A 200 -17.30 -2.75 -3.45
N VAL A 201 -17.41 -3.87 -2.75
CA VAL A 201 -16.28 -4.75 -2.42
C VAL A 201 -16.38 -6.00 -3.30
N PHE A 202 -15.34 -6.25 -4.12
CA PHE A 202 -15.23 -7.44 -4.95
C PHE A 202 -14.26 -8.41 -4.28
N ALA A 203 -14.74 -9.61 -3.95
CA ALA A 203 -13.90 -10.73 -3.55
C ALA A 203 -13.68 -11.66 -4.74
N TRP A 204 -12.43 -12.05 -5.01
CA TRP A 204 -12.08 -13.03 -6.05
C TRP A 204 -11.63 -14.32 -5.38
N CYS A 205 -12.29 -15.41 -5.71
CA CYS A 205 -11.82 -16.74 -5.37
C CYS A 205 -11.10 -17.31 -6.58
N THR A 206 -9.77 -17.41 -6.56
CA THR A 206 -9.01 -18.13 -7.59
C THR A 206 -8.87 -19.57 -7.16
N SER A 207 -9.62 -20.49 -7.81
CA SER A 207 -9.36 -21.93 -7.69
C SER A 207 -8.04 -22.23 -8.39
N ALA A 208 -7.05 -22.76 -7.65
CA ALA A 208 -5.92 -23.43 -8.26
C ALA A 208 -6.44 -24.63 -9.05
N ALA A 209 -6.24 -24.64 -10.36
CA ALA A 209 -6.51 -25.80 -11.19
C ALA A 209 -5.56 -26.92 -10.74
N ALA A 210 -6.13 -27.98 -10.16
CA ALA A 210 -5.41 -29.23 -9.98
C ALA A 210 -5.27 -29.87 -11.36
N GLU A 211 -4.05 -29.94 -11.87
CA GLU A 211 -3.73 -30.84 -12.98
C GLU A 211 -3.90 -32.26 -12.47
N VAL A 212 -4.88 -32.95 -13.04
CA VAL A 212 -5.02 -34.41 -12.93
C VAL A 212 -4.37 -34.99 -14.15
N SER A 213 -3.33 -35.79 -13.90
CA SER A 213 -2.67 -36.66 -14.89
C SER A 213 -3.58 -37.80 -15.34
#